data_29867fd85c569dd7b983d3a2e6aff09b
#
_entry.id   29867fd85c569dd7b983d3a2e6aff09b
#
_cell.length_a   1.000
_cell.length_b   1.000
_cell.length_c   1.000
_cell.angle_alpha   90.00
_cell.angle_beta   90.00
_cell.angle_gamma   90.00
#
_symmetry.space_group_name_H-M   'P 1'
#
loop_
_entity.id
_entity.type
_entity.pdbx_description
1 polymer ?
#
loop_
_entity_poly.entity_id
_entity_poly.type
_entity_poly.pdbx_seq_one_letter_code
_entity_poly.pdbx_strand_id
1 'polypeptide(L)'
;IAGAACLINGDTNEIYFEKNGTQWMHPASTTKVVTLLTALRLHGSRLDELASISPYAASMEPSILGVHPGDQITKQANLEGMMVVSGNDAAVVAAENTSGSVAAFAQEMNKTALMAGATSSNFLNPNGLTQMGHHSTARDLAKIAAYGMRIPMFRDFVGDDYYEVPWQNRPHETERTTNLFIRNKYPGANGLKTGYTEAAGDCLIASATRDGHTMIVVLLNDDDRWEDAPKFLDYGFAMARNSDGN
;
A
#
# COMPACT_ATOMS: atom_id res chain seq x y z
N ILE A 1 15.89 2.14 -14.26
CA ILE A 1 16.65 2.57 -13.05
C ILE A 1 15.75 3.47 -12.22
N ALA A 2 15.50 3.12 -10.98
CA ALA A 2 14.64 3.89 -10.08
C ALA A 2 15.05 5.36 -9.95
N GLY A 3 14.07 6.26 -9.97
CA GLY A 3 14.25 7.67 -9.63
C GLY A 3 14.62 7.84 -8.16
N ALA A 4 13.94 7.10 -7.28
CA ALA A 4 14.27 6.97 -5.87
C ALA A 4 14.04 5.52 -5.39
N ALA A 5 14.84 5.07 -4.43
CA ALA A 5 14.74 3.73 -3.84
C ALA A 5 15.09 3.75 -2.35
N CYS A 6 14.49 2.82 -1.59
CA CYS A 6 14.86 2.55 -0.20
C CYS A 6 14.65 1.06 0.09
N LEU A 7 15.68 0.38 0.59
CA LEU A 7 15.62 -0.99 1.08
C LEU A 7 15.75 -0.97 2.60
N ILE A 8 14.77 -1.53 3.29
CA ILE A 8 14.71 -1.55 4.75
C ILE A 8 14.50 -2.97 5.28
N ASN A 9 15.16 -3.29 6.38
CA ASN A 9 14.79 -4.43 7.20
C ASN A 9 13.51 -4.09 7.98
N GLY A 10 12.42 -4.77 7.65
CA GLY A 10 11.10 -4.51 8.24
C GLY A 10 11.00 -4.83 9.73
N ASP A 11 11.89 -5.69 10.24
CA ASP A 11 11.89 -6.10 11.65
C ASP A 11 12.67 -5.11 12.53
N THR A 12 13.77 -4.56 12.03
CA THR A 12 14.68 -3.67 12.79
C THR A 12 14.56 -2.19 12.44
N ASN A 13 13.93 -1.85 11.29
CA ASN A 13 13.93 -0.52 10.67
C ASN A 13 15.30 -0.04 10.17
N GLU A 14 16.28 -0.91 10.08
CA GLU A 14 17.58 -0.57 9.51
C GLU A 14 17.47 -0.40 7.99
N ILE A 15 17.98 0.70 7.48
CA ILE A 15 18.04 0.97 6.04
C ILE A 15 19.34 0.39 5.50
N TYR A 16 19.23 -0.57 4.58
CA TYR A 16 20.37 -1.23 3.96
C TYR A 16 20.84 -0.55 2.68
N PHE A 17 19.95 0.13 1.99
CA PHE A 17 20.27 0.88 0.78
C PHE A 17 19.32 2.03 0.57
N GLU A 18 19.81 3.11 0.00
CA GLU A 18 19.02 4.28 -0.33
C GLU A 18 19.58 5.02 -1.53
N LYS A 19 18.70 5.41 -2.45
CA LYS A 19 18.98 6.31 -3.56
C LYS A 19 17.91 7.39 -3.57
N ASN A 20 18.30 8.68 -3.48
CA ASN A 20 17.36 9.80 -3.42
C ASN A 20 16.21 9.57 -2.41
N GLY A 21 16.50 8.86 -1.32
CA GLY A 21 15.48 8.33 -0.40
C GLY A 21 14.67 9.41 0.31
N THR A 22 15.18 10.63 0.41
CA THR A 22 14.49 11.79 1.00
C THR A 22 13.90 12.76 -0.03
N GLN A 23 14.04 12.46 -1.32
CA GLN A 23 13.46 13.28 -2.38
C GLN A 23 11.94 13.15 -2.41
N TRP A 24 11.25 14.27 -2.49
CA TRP A 24 9.79 14.31 -2.68
C TRP A 24 9.44 13.76 -4.07
N MET A 25 8.56 12.77 -4.07
CA MET A 25 8.10 12.09 -5.28
C MET A 25 6.58 11.95 -5.22
N HIS A 26 5.96 11.81 -6.39
CA HIS A 26 4.57 11.37 -6.49
C HIS A 26 4.50 9.88 -6.16
N PRO A 27 3.73 9.47 -5.13
CA PRO A 27 3.69 8.07 -4.71
C PRO A 27 2.73 7.19 -5.53
N ALA A 28 1.84 7.80 -6.32
CA ALA A 28 0.76 7.09 -7.00
C ALA A 28 -0.02 6.18 -6.01
N SER A 29 -0.51 5.04 -6.47
CA SER A 29 -1.30 4.11 -5.64
C SER A 29 -0.53 3.43 -4.51
N THR A 30 0.80 3.65 -4.37
CA THR A 30 1.50 3.26 -3.13
C THR A 30 0.97 4.03 -1.91
N THR A 31 0.31 5.17 -2.12
CA THR A 31 -0.48 5.90 -1.12
C THR A 31 -1.48 5.00 -0.39
N LYS A 32 -2.06 3.99 -1.07
CA LYS A 32 -3.07 3.10 -0.47
C LYS A 32 -2.54 2.25 0.69
N VAL A 33 -1.22 2.08 0.79
CA VAL A 33 -0.59 1.48 1.98
C VAL A 33 -0.86 2.32 3.23
N VAL A 34 -0.77 3.63 3.11
CA VAL A 34 -1.09 4.56 4.19
C VAL A 34 -2.60 4.59 4.46
N THR A 35 -3.40 4.53 3.43
CA THR A 35 -4.86 4.45 3.53
C THR A 35 -5.31 3.22 4.31
N LEU A 36 -4.78 2.05 3.96
CA LEU A 36 -5.06 0.80 4.68
C LEU A 36 -4.65 0.93 6.15
N LEU A 37 -3.43 1.36 6.41
CA LEU A 37 -2.89 1.47 7.77
C LEU A 37 -3.72 2.44 8.62
N THR A 38 -4.15 3.57 8.05
CA THR A 38 -4.99 4.56 8.71
C THR A 38 -6.39 4.00 9.03
N ALA A 39 -7.01 3.32 8.07
CA ALA A 39 -8.31 2.69 8.26
C ALA A 39 -8.26 1.62 9.35
N LEU A 40 -7.24 0.76 9.35
CA LEU A 40 -7.06 -0.27 10.38
C LEU A 40 -6.86 0.35 11.78
N ARG A 41 -6.11 1.44 11.86
CA ARG A 41 -5.87 2.17 13.12
C ARG A 41 -7.17 2.73 13.72
N LEU A 42 -8.06 3.25 12.89
CA LEU A 42 -9.24 4.01 13.32
C LEU A 42 -10.52 3.18 13.43
N HIS A 43 -10.68 2.13 12.63
CA HIS A 43 -11.91 1.31 12.66
C HIS A 43 -11.97 0.32 13.82
N GLY A 44 -10.83 -0.24 14.25
CA GLY A 44 -10.81 -1.23 15.32
C GLY A 44 -11.73 -2.42 15.03
N SER A 45 -12.72 -2.67 15.91
CA SER A 45 -13.66 -3.79 15.83
C SER A 45 -14.83 -3.60 14.86
N ARG A 46 -14.93 -2.50 14.13
CA ARG A 46 -16.08 -2.17 13.26
C ARG A 46 -15.86 -2.49 11.79
N LEU A 47 -14.86 -3.29 11.46
CA LEU A 47 -14.55 -3.66 10.07
C LEU A 47 -15.60 -4.61 9.44
N ASP A 48 -16.39 -5.29 10.25
CA ASP A 48 -17.50 -6.17 9.83
C ASP A 48 -18.79 -5.41 9.46
N GLU A 49 -18.86 -4.12 9.80
CA GLU A 49 -19.99 -3.27 9.41
C GLU A 49 -20.01 -3.04 7.88
N LEU A 50 -21.21 -2.86 7.32
CA LEU A 50 -21.37 -2.48 5.92
C LEU A 50 -20.82 -1.07 5.68
N ALA A 51 -20.09 -0.90 4.57
CA ALA A 51 -19.65 0.39 4.10
C ALA A 51 -20.79 1.15 3.43
N SER A 52 -20.87 2.46 3.66
CA SER A 52 -21.73 3.37 2.90
C SER A 52 -20.95 3.84 1.66
N ILE A 53 -21.60 3.76 0.50
CA ILE A 53 -20.95 4.11 -0.78
C ILE A 53 -21.63 5.35 -1.35
N SER A 54 -20.86 6.44 -1.44
CA SER A 54 -21.33 7.69 -2.02
C SER A 54 -21.26 7.68 -3.56
N PRO A 55 -22.08 8.50 -4.24
CA PRO A 55 -21.93 8.75 -5.68
C PRO A 55 -20.54 9.28 -6.04
N TYR A 56 -19.92 10.05 -5.15
CA TYR A 56 -18.57 10.57 -5.35
C TYR A 56 -17.53 9.43 -5.40
N ALA A 57 -17.56 8.49 -4.45
CA ALA A 57 -16.68 7.33 -4.46
C ALA A 57 -16.86 6.53 -5.76
N ALA A 58 -18.11 6.27 -6.16
CA ALA A 58 -18.41 5.51 -7.38
C ALA A 58 -18.00 6.24 -8.68
N SER A 59 -17.69 7.54 -8.63
CA SER A 59 -17.28 8.34 -9.79
C SER A 59 -15.77 8.35 -10.03
N MET A 60 -14.99 7.69 -9.19
CA MET A 60 -13.53 7.69 -9.30
C MET A 60 -13.07 7.04 -10.60
N GLU A 61 -11.99 7.61 -11.16
CA GLU A 61 -11.34 7.03 -12.33
C GLU A 61 -10.60 5.72 -12.00
N PRO A 62 -10.43 4.83 -12.98
CA PRO A 62 -9.71 3.56 -12.80
C PRO A 62 -8.24 3.76 -12.33
N SER A 63 -7.68 2.71 -11.63
CA SER A 63 -8.33 1.41 -11.35
C SER A 63 -9.45 1.52 -10.32
N ILE A 64 -10.43 0.66 -10.42
CA ILE A 64 -11.61 0.65 -9.53
C ILE A 64 -11.94 -0.78 -9.07
N LEU A 65 -12.54 -0.90 -7.89
CA LEU A 65 -13.18 -2.13 -7.40
C LEU A 65 -14.57 -2.31 -8.03
N GLY A 66 -15.17 -1.22 -8.50
CA GLY A 66 -16.48 -1.23 -9.11
C GLY A 66 -17.62 -1.11 -8.09
N VAL A 67 -17.44 -0.27 -7.07
CA VAL A 67 -18.47 0.02 -6.06
C VAL A 67 -19.53 0.96 -6.61
N HIS A 68 -20.80 0.74 -6.20
CA HIS A 68 -21.93 1.62 -6.56
C HIS A 68 -22.74 1.92 -5.31
N PRO A 69 -23.43 3.09 -5.25
CA PRO A 69 -24.39 3.35 -4.19
C PRO A 69 -25.43 2.24 -4.10
N GLY A 70 -25.64 1.71 -2.89
CA GLY A 70 -26.56 0.60 -2.65
C GLY A 70 -25.89 -0.78 -2.63
N ASP A 71 -24.65 -0.93 -3.09
CA ASP A 71 -23.89 -2.16 -2.92
C ASP A 71 -23.68 -2.46 -1.43
N GLN A 72 -23.76 -3.75 -1.07
CA GLN A 72 -23.54 -4.23 0.29
C GLN A 72 -22.21 -4.97 0.37
N ILE A 73 -21.22 -4.28 0.90
CA ILE A 73 -19.87 -4.78 1.15
C ILE A 73 -19.43 -4.35 2.54
N THR A 74 -18.73 -5.23 3.27
CA THR A 74 -18.16 -4.83 4.57
C THR A 74 -16.99 -3.87 4.39
N LYS A 75 -16.71 -3.06 5.40
CA LYS A 75 -15.53 -2.19 5.41
C LYS A 75 -14.24 -2.98 5.22
N GLN A 76 -14.15 -4.16 5.84
CA GLN A 76 -13.02 -5.07 5.66
C GLN A 76 -12.87 -5.50 4.19
N ALA A 77 -13.92 -6.03 3.59
CA ALA A 77 -13.88 -6.50 2.21
C ALA A 77 -13.55 -5.38 1.20
N ASN A 78 -14.03 -4.17 1.47
CA ASN A 78 -13.67 -2.99 0.68
C ASN A 78 -12.16 -2.68 0.76
N LEU A 79 -11.54 -2.79 1.95
CA LEU A 79 -10.11 -2.59 2.13
C LEU A 79 -9.27 -3.66 1.43
N GLU A 80 -9.66 -4.93 1.53
CA GLU A 80 -8.99 -6.03 0.82
C GLU A 80 -9.07 -5.83 -0.69
N GLY A 81 -10.28 -5.58 -1.21
CA GLY A 81 -10.49 -5.28 -2.63
C GLY A 81 -9.68 -4.07 -3.10
N MET A 82 -9.63 -3.00 -2.31
CA MET A 82 -8.81 -1.82 -2.58
C MET A 82 -7.34 -2.19 -2.81
N MET A 83 -6.79 -3.05 -1.97
CA MET A 83 -5.37 -3.44 -2.07
C MET A 83 -5.12 -4.36 -3.27
N VAL A 84 -6.02 -5.28 -3.57
CA VAL A 84 -5.85 -6.26 -4.65
C VAL A 84 -5.95 -5.60 -6.03
N VAL A 85 -6.99 -4.83 -6.28
CA VAL A 85 -7.23 -4.19 -7.61
C VAL A 85 -6.70 -2.76 -7.70
N SER A 86 -6.18 -2.22 -6.62
CA SER A 86 -5.81 -0.79 -6.55
C SER A 86 -7.00 0.14 -6.75
N GLY A 87 -8.14 -0.17 -6.13
CA GLY A 87 -9.40 0.57 -6.34
C GLY A 87 -9.37 2.00 -5.82
N ASN A 88 -9.40 2.99 -6.72
CA ASN A 88 -9.49 4.40 -6.36
C ASN A 88 -10.83 4.72 -5.69
N ASP A 89 -11.91 4.10 -6.16
CA ASP A 89 -13.25 4.17 -5.59
C ASP A 89 -13.28 3.59 -4.16
N ALA A 90 -12.73 2.39 -3.98
CA ALA A 90 -12.65 1.74 -2.68
C ALA A 90 -11.82 2.54 -1.67
N ALA A 91 -10.80 3.26 -2.12
CA ALA A 91 -10.02 4.16 -1.26
C ALA A 91 -10.85 5.34 -0.75
N VAL A 92 -11.70 5.92 -1.60
CA VAL A 92 -12.63 6.99 -1.19
C VAL A 92 -13.69 6.44 -0.23
N VAL A 93 -14.24 5.24 -0.50
CA VAL A 93 -15.16 4.56 0.43
C VAL A 93 -14.50 4.39 1.80
N ALA A 94 -13.26 3.94 1.84
CA ALA A 94 -12.50 3.80 3.09
C ALA A 94 -12.37 5.14 3.83
N ALA A 95 -12.01 6.21 3.13
CA ALA A 95 -11.85 7.54 3.71
C ALA A 95 -13.16 8.08 4.29
N GLU A 96 -14.24 8.03 3.52
CA GLU A 96 -15.54 8.55 3.95
C GLU A 96 -16.13 7.75 5.12
N ASN A 97 -15.98 6.43 5.12
CA ASN A 97 -16.47 5.57 6.20
C ASN A 97 -15.61 5.62 7.48
N THR A 98 -14.35 6.03 7.36
CA THR A 98 -13.46 6.14 8.53
C THR A 98 -13.55 7.51 9.18
N SER A 99 -13.55 8.59 8.40
CA SER A 99 -13.40 9.97 8.90
C SER A 99 -14.49 10.93 8.43
N GLY A 100 -15.48 10.45 7.69
CA GLY A 100 -16.61 11.21 7.19
C GLY A 100 -16.34 12.00 5.90
N SER A 101 -15.09 12.27 5.57
CA SER A 101 -14.70 12.95 4.32
C SER A 101 -13.27 12.61 3.91
N VAL A 102 -12.95 12.80 2.64
CA VAL A 102 -11.58 12.66 2.12
C VAL A 102 -10.63 13.62 2.82
N ALA A 103 -11.03 14.88 3.02
CA ALA A 103 -10.18 15.88 3.67
C ALA A 103 -9.86 15.52 5.12
N ALA A 104 -10.84 15.09 5.91
CA ALA A 104 -10.63 14.66 7.29
C ALA A 104 -9.75 13.39 7.35
N PHE A 105 -9.96 12.45 6.44
CA PHE A 105 -9.15 11.24 6.35
C PHE A 105 -7.70 11.53 5.98
N ALA A 106 -7.45 12.47 5.06
CA ALA A 106 -6.09 12.89 4.69
C ALA A 106 -5.30 13.42 5.90
N GLN A 107 -5.95 14.14 6.81
CA GLN A 107 -5.30 14.56 8.07
C GLN A 107 -4.91 13.34 8.93
N GLU A 108 -5.78 12.35 9.03
CA GLU A 108 -5.49 11.11 9.75
C GLU A 108 -4.39 10.29 9.06
N MET A 109 -4.33 10.28 7.74
CA MET A 109 -3.22 9.65 6.97
C MET A 109 -1.88 10.27 7.34
N ASN A 110 -1.80 11.60 7.43
CA ASN A 110 -0.57 12.29 7.81
C ASN A 110 -0.17 12.00 9.27
N LYS A 111 -1.12 11.89 10.19
CA LYS A 111 -0.84 11.43 11.56
C LYS A 111 -0.31 9.99 11.59
N THR A 112 -0.92 9.09 10.81
CA THR A 112 -0.47 7.69 10.69
C THR A 112 0.97 7.63 10.15
N ALA A 113 1.28 8.43 9.14
CA ALA A 113 2.63 8.51 8.59
C ALA A 113 3.65 8.96 9.66
N LEU A 114 3.33 9.99 10.43
CA LEU A 114 4.18 10.45 11.54
C LEU A 114 4.39 9.37 12.61
N MET A 115 3.35 8.61 12.95
CA MET A 115 3.46 7.48 13.91
C MET A 115 4.41 6.40 13.40
N ALA A 116 4.50 6.19 12.10
CA ALA A 116 5.44 5.27 11.47
C ALA A 116 6.86 5.84 11.31
N GLY A 117 7.08 7.09 11.70
CA GLY A 117 8.38 7.77 11.56
C GLY A 117 8.59 8.43 10.19
N ALA A 118 7.54 8.59 9.39
CA ALA A 118 7.58 9.25 8.10
C ALA A 118 7.33 10.76 8.28
N THR A 119 8.37 11.58 8.13
CA THR A 119 8.36 13.01 8.48
C THR A 119 8.42 13.95 7.27
N SER A 120 8.52 13.41 6.06
CA SER A 120 8.70 14.17 4.81
C SER A 120 7.60 13.89 3.78
N SER A 121 6.42 13.50 4.25
CA SER A 121 5.27 13.17 3.42
C SER A 121 4.11 14.11 3.68
N ASN A 122 3.29 14.29 2.65
CA ASN A 122 2.02 15.01 2.75
C ASN A 122 0.97 14.31 1.87
N PHE A 123 0.02 13.66 2.50
CA PHE A 123 -1.07 12.96 1.83
C PHE A 123 -2.31 13.85 1.82
N LEU A 124 -2.89 14.06 0.63
CA LEU A 124 -4.07 14.90 0.42
C LEU A 124 -5.30 14.11 -0.03
N ASN A 125 -5.09 12.86 -0.48
CA ASN A 125 -6.15 11.96 -0.89
C ASN A 125 -5.79 10.50 -0.57
N PRO A 126 -6.79 9.60 -0.52
CA PRO A 126 -6.56 8.22 -0.11
C PRO A 126 -6.15 7.29 -1.24
N ASN A 127 -6.24 7.69 -2.50
CA ASN A 127 -6.04 6.82 -3.65
C ASN A 127 -4.69 7.01 -4.36
N GLY A 128 -4.03 8.16 -4.18
CA GLY A 128 -2.75 8.47 -4.77
C GLY A 128 -2.81 9.13 -6.15
N LEU A 129 -3.97 9.56 -6.58
CA LEU A 129 -4.11 10.39 -7.78
C LEU A 129 -3.30 11.68 -7.62
N THR A 130 -2.68 12.12 -8.71
CA THR A 130 -1.80 13.28 -8.70
C THR A 130 -2.56 14.54 -8.28
N GLN A 131 -2.06 15.20 -7.25
CA GLN A 131 -2.60 16.44 -6.70
C GLN A 131 -1.46 17.30 -6.23
N MET A 132 -1.50 18.60 -6.52
CA MET A 132 -0.47 19.54 -6.07
C MET A 132 -0.31 19.46 -4.54
N GLY A 133 0.92 19.21 -4.08
CA GLY A 133 1.25 19.05 -2.66
C GLY A 133 1.16 17.62 -2.14
N HIS A 134 0.54 16.69 -2.86
CA HIS A 134 0.51 15.27 -2.50
C HIS A 134 1.86 14.63 -2.85
N HIS A 135 2.63 14.24 -1.84
CA HIS A 135 3.96 13.66 -2.04
C HIS A 135 4.37 12.73 -0.89
N SER A 136 5.35 11.90 -1.17
CA SER A 136 6.06 11.12 -0.18
C SER A 136 7.53 10.97 -0.58
N THR A 137 8.28 10.16 0.14
CA THR A 137 9.66 9.80 -0.17
C THR A 137 9.82 8.29 -0.12
N ALA A 138 10.82 7.74 -0.79
CA ALA A 138 11.09 6.31 -0.73
C ALA A 138 11.38 5.85 0.71
N ARG A 139 12.10 6.66 1.49
CA ARG A 139 12.38 6.38 2.90
C ARG A 139 11.11 6.37 3.73
N ASP A 140 10.23 7.34 3.56
CA ASP A 140 8.99 7.44 4.33
C ASP A 140 8.06 6.26 4.03
N LEU A 141 7.86 5.93 2.76
CA LEU A 141 7.05 4.77 2.35
C LEU A 141 7.62 3.46 2.87
N ALA A 142 8.96 3.32 2.93
CA ALA A 142 9.62 2.15 3.51
C ALA A 142 9.33 2.03 5.00
N LYS A 143 9.39 3.12 5.76
CA LYS A 143 9.06 3.14 7.19
C LYS A 143 7.59 2.84 7.44
N ILE A 144 6.69 3.41 6.64
CA ILE A 144 5.26 3.15 6.72
C ILE A 144 4.96 1.68 6.44
N ALA A 145 5.56 1.11 5.38
CA ALA A 145 5.41 -0.30 5.05
C ALA A 145 5.94 -1.21 6.17
N ALA A 146 7.10 -0.91 6.72
CA ALA A 146 7.68 -1.66 7.85
C ALA A 146 6.77 -1.63 9.08
N TYR A 147 6.18 -0.48 9.39
CA TYR A 147 5.21 -0.35 10.48
C TYR A 147 3.97 -1.22 10.22
N GLY A 148 3.41 -1.15 9.01
CA GLY A 148 2.22 -1.94 8.63
C GLY A 148 2.48 -3.44 8.68
N MET A 149 3.62 -3.91 8.22
CA MET A 149 3.98 -5.34 8.18
C MET A 149 4.09 -5.98 9.56
N ARG A 150 4.08 -5.21 10.64
CA ARG A 150 4.00 -5.72 12.02
C ARG A 150 2.56 -6.01 12.46
N ILE A 151 1.57 -5.56 11.71
CA ILE A 151 0.15 -5.72 11.99
C ILE A 151 -0.36 -6.93 11.19
N PRO A 152 -0.84 -8.01 11.85
CA PRO A 152 -1.26 -9.23 11.13
C PRO A 152 -2.30 -8.97 10.04
N MET A 153 -3.35 -8.22 10.33
CA MET A 153 -4.42 -7.91 9.36
C MET A 153 -3.89 -7.11 8.16
N PHE A 154 -2.96 -6.20 8.37
CA PHE A 154 -2.30 -5.49 7.28
C PHE A 154 -1.53 -6.46 6.37
N ARG A 155 -0.75 -7.38 6.95
CA ARG A 155 -0.01 -8.40 6.18
C ARG A 155 -0.94 -9.25 5.33
N ASP A 156 -2.07 -9.66 5.89
CA ASP A 156 -3.04 -10.49 5.18
C ASP A 156 -3.56 -9.76 3.93
N PHE A 157 -3.91 -8.48 4.06
CA PHE A 157 -4.51 -7.70 2.96
C PHE A 157 -3.52 -7.33 1.84
N VAL A 158 -2.25 -7.18 2.14
CA VAL A 158 -1.24 -6.78 1.15
C VAL A 158 -0.60 -7.95 0.41
N GLY A 159 -0.82 -9.19 0.87
CA GLY A 159 -0.20 -10.40 0.34
C GLY A 159 -1.08 -11.22 -0.61
N ASP A 160 -2.33 -10.86 -0.82
CA ASP A 160 -3.28 -11.64 -1.61
C ASP A 160 -2.96 -11.63 -3.10
N ASP A 161 -2.90 -12.82 -3.72
CA ASP A 161 -2.83 -12.97 -5.19
C ASP A 161 -4.23 -12.89 -5.80
N TYR A 162 -5.20 -13.56 -5.19
CA TYR A 162 -6.61 -13.55 -5.59
C TYR A 162 -7.47 -13.16 -4.38
N TYR A 163 -8.55 -12.45 -4.67
CA TYR A 163 -9.54 -12.10 -3.66
C TYR A 163 -10.95 -12.26 -4.24
N GLU A 164 -11.77 -13.07 -3.59
CA GLU A 164 -13.19 -13.17 -3.90
C GLU A 164 -13.94 -12.11 -3.11
N VAL A 165 -14.41 -11.07 -3.80
CA VAL A 165 -15.15 -9.96 -3.17
C VAL A 165 -16.53 -10.44 -2.75
N PRO A 166 -16.82 -10.50 -1.44
CA PRO A 166 -18.05 -11.10 -0.91
C PRO A 166 -19.20 -10.09 -0.89
N TRP A 167 -19.62 -9.63 -2.07
CA TRP A 167 -20.80 -8.78 -2.18
C TRP A 167 -22.01 -9.47 -1.57
N GLN A 168 -22.80 -8.77 -0.71
CA GLN A 168 -23.94 -9.38 -0.04
C GLN A 168 -25.22 -9.30 -0.85
N ASN A 169 -25.33 -8.38 -1.80
CA ASN A 169 -26.53 -8.15 -2.62
C ASN A 169 -26.30 -8.26 -4.13
N ARG A 170 -25.15 -8.78 -4.53
CA ARG A 170 -24.84 -9.15 -5.93
C ARG A 170 -23.87 -10.33 -5.96
N PRO A 171 -23.66 -10.98 -7.13
CA PRO A 171 -22.72 -12.10 -7.23
C PRO A 171 -21.32 -11.75 -6.75
N HIS A 172 -20.65 -12.70 -6.11
CA HIS A 172 -19.24 -12.57 -5.77
C HIS A 172 -18.39 -12.46 -7.03
N GLU A 173 -17.36 -11.66 -6.97
CA GLU A 173 -16.41 -11.45 -8.06
C GLU A 173 -15.01 -11.79 -7.59
N THR A 174 -14.30 -12.61 -8.35
CA THR A 174 -12.90 -12.94 -8.06
C THR A 174 -11.98 -11.96 -8.76
N GLU A 175 -11.21 -11.25 -7.98
CA GLU A 175 -10.21 -10.29 -8.44
C GLU A 175 -8.80 -10.84 -8.30
N ARG A 176 -7.91 -10.40 -9.16
CA ARG A 176 -6.50 -10.76 -9.10
C ARG A 176 -5.63 -9.54 -8.82
N THR A 177 -4.61 -9.72 -8.00
CA THR A 177 -3.68 -8.64 -7.68
C THR A 177 -3.03 -8.02 -8.91
N THR A 178 -2.84 -6.69 -8.88
CA THR A 178 -2.03 -5.97 -9.87
C THR A 178 -0.53 -6.22 -9.69
N ASN A 179 -0.13 -6.83 -8.57
CA ASN A 179 1.26 -6.99 -8.17
C ASN A 179 1.91 -8.21 -8.82
N LEU A 180 2.63 -7.99 -9.93
CA LEU A 180 3.36 -9.06 -10.62
C LEU A 180 4.46 -9.68 -9.74
N PHE A 181 5.00 -8.97 -8.76
CA PHE A 181 5.97 -9.51 -7.82
C PHE A 181 5.40 -10.69 -7.01
N ILE A 182 4.13 -10.58 -6.56
CA ILE A 182 3.39 -11.68 -5.92
C ILE A 182 3.05 -12.76 -6.95
N ARG A 183 2.51 -12.37 -8.12
CA ARG A 183 2.09 -13.30 -9.19
C ARG A 183 3.24 -14.13 -9.75
N ASN A 184 4.43 -13.56 -9.83
CA ASN A 184 5.65 -14.23 -10.29
C ASN A 184 6.29 -15.13 -9.22
N LYS A 185 5.68 -15.21 -8.04
CA LYS A 185 6.07 -16.10 -6.94
C LYS A 185 7.54 -15.96 -6.53
N TYR A 186 8.03 -14.72 -6.42
CA TYR A 186 9.33 -14.48 -5.80
C TYR A 186 9.38 -15.15 -4.41
N PRO A 187 10.45 -15.90 -4.06
CA PRO A 187 10.49 -16.67 -2.82
C PRO A 187 10.25 -15.81 -1.58
N GLY A 188 9.19 -16.15 -0.83
CA GLY A 188 8.77 -15.43 0.36
C GLY A 188 7.97 -14.15 0.11
N ALA A 189 7.62 -13.84 -1.15
CA ALA A 189 6.81 -12.66 -1.50
C ALA A 189 5.52 -12.62 -0.70
N ASN A 190 5.25 -11.50 -0.01
CA ASN A 190 4.07 -11.30 0.83
C ASN A 190 3.50 -9.86 0.81
N GLY A 191 3.89 -9.06 -0.17
CA GLY A 191 3.34 -7.71 -0.35
C GLY A 191 4.10 -6.90 -1.38
N LEU A 192 3.81 -5.65 -1.59
CA LEU A 192 2.82 -4.84 -0.86
C LEU A 192 1.86 -4.14 -1.84
N LYS A 193 2.41 -3.24 -2.68
CA LYS A 193 1.56 -2.38 -3.50
C LYS A 193 2.26 -1.86 -4.72
N THR A 194 1.55 -1.86 -5.84
CA THR A 194 1.95 -1.20 -7.09
C THR A 194 1.39 0.22 -7.15
N GLY A 195 1.97 1.05 -7.99
CA GLY A 195 1.43 2.35 -8.32
C GLY A 195 1.88 2.83 -9.68
N TYR A 196 1.03 3.60 -10.34
CA TYR A 196 1.34 4.30 -11.57
C TYR A 196 0.42 5.51 -11.73
N THR A 197 1.00 6.63 -12.04
CA THR A 197 0.35 7.78 -12.70
C THR A 197 1.35 8.34 -13.71
N GLU A 198 0.86 9.11 -14.67
CA GLU A 198 1.76 9.74 -15.65
C GLU A 198 2.85 10.60 -14.96
N ALA A 199 2.49 11.30 -13.89
CA ALA A 199 3.42 12.13 -13.13
C ALA A 199 4.38 11.33 -12.24
N ALA A 200 3.96 10.18 -11.72
CA ALA A 200 4.77 9.36 -10.82
C ALA A 200 5.71 8.39 -11.55
N GLY A 201 5.33 7.96 -12.75
CA GLY A 201 5.95 6.80 -13.38
C GLY A 201 5.58 5.51 -12.64
N ASP A 202 6.31 4.45 -12.93
CA ASP A 202 6.12 3.15 -12.31
C ASP A 202 6.66 3.10 -10.87
N CYS A 203 5.80 2.73 -9.92
CA CYS A 203 6.13 2.65 -8.50
C CYS A 203 5.80 1.24 -7.95
N LEU A 204 6.61 0.80 -6.98
CA LEU A 204 6.41 -0.49 -6.30
C LEU A 204 6.90 -0.41 -4.86
N ILE A 205 6.11 -0.95 -3.94
CA ILE A 205 6.59 -1.40 -2.64
C ILE A 205 6.47 -2.92 -2.66
N ALA A 206 7.61 -3.61 -2.54
CA ALA A 206 7.67 -5.06 -2.50
C ALA A 206 8.22 -5.53 -1.17
N SER A 207 7.67 -6.63 -0.65
CA SER A 207 8.15 -7.27 0.56
C SER A 207 8.21 -8.78 0.41
N ALA A 208 9.17 -9.37 1.13
CA ALA A 208 9.30 -10.81 1.27
C ALA A 208 9.80 -11.15 2.67
N THR A 209 9.42 -12.33 3.16
CA THR A 209 9.89 -12.87 4.44
C THR A 209 10.56 -14.22 4.19
N ARG A 210 11.81 -14.37 4.66
CA ARG A 210 12.58 -15.61 4.62
C ARG A 210 13.36 -15.76 5.92
N ASP A 211 13.38 -16.96 6.46
CA ASP A 211 14.20 -17.31 7.65
C ASP A 211 13.98 -16.34 8.83
N GLY A 212 12.75 -15.87 8.99
CA GLY A 212 12.36 -14.93 10.05
C GLY A 212 12.69 -13.46 9.79
N HIS A 213 13.27 -13.13 8.63
CA HIS A 213 13.56 -11.74 8.24
C HIS A 213 12.58 -11.23 7.21
N THR A 214 12.06 -10.02 7.41
CA THR A 214 11.20 -9.31 6.45
C THR A 214 11.98 -8.17 5.80
N MET A 215 12.18 -8.27 4.47
CA MET A 215 12.80 -7.21 3.68
C MET A 215 11.73 -6.47 2.89
N ILE A 216 11.88 -5.15 2.81
CA ILE A 216 10.96 -4.27 2.10
C ILE A 216 11.78 -3.34 1.20
N VAL A 217 11.40 -3.25 -0.07
CA VAL A 217 11.98 -2.28 -1.01
C VAL A 217 10.90 -1.37 -1.56
N VAL A 218 11.19 -0.08 -1.59
CA VAL A 218 10.40 0.95 -2.26
C VAL A 218 11.16 1.40 -3.49
N LEU A 219 10.49 1.34 -4.65
CA LEU A 219 11.00 1.81 -5.94
C LEU A 219 10.02 2.85 -6.48
N LEU A 220 10.48 4.07 -6.71
CA LEU A 220 9.67 5.17 -7.25
C LEU A 220 10.23 5.61 -8.60
N ASN A 221 9.33 5.73 -9.58
CA ASN A 221 9.67 6.04 -10.97
C ASN A 221 10.74 5.08 -11.51
N ASP A 222 10.38 3.81 -11.61
CA ASP A 222 11.27 2.72 -12.01
C ASP A 222 10.61 1.80 -13.04
N ASP A 223 10.92 2.00 -14.30
CA ASP A 223 10.37 1.22 -15.41
C ASP A 223 10.76 -0.28 -15.31
N ASP A 224 11.86 -0.59 -14.60
CA ASP A 224 12.39 -1.94 -14.40
C ASP A 224 11.99 -2.53 -13.03
N ARG A 225 11.00 -1.96 -12.35
CA ARG A 225 10.60 -2.32 -10.98
C ARG A 225 10.46 -3.84 -10.72
N TRP A 226 10.00 -4.59 -11.71
CA TRP A 226 9.80 -6.06 -11.58
C TRP A 226 11.10 -6.85 -11.58
N GLU A 227 12.13 -6.31 -12.22
CA GLU A 227 13.46 -6.89 -12.27
C GLU A 227 14.36 -6.40 -11.14
N ASP A 228 14.17 -5.15 -10.74
CA ASP A 228 15.00 -4.51 -9.72
C ASP A 228 14.58 -4.92 -8.29
N ALA A 229 13.28 -5.07 -8.00
CA ALA A 229 12.81 -5.45 -6.68
C ALA A 229 13.42 -6.78 -6.18
N PRO A 230 13.46 -7.89 -6.96
CA PRO A 230 14.13 -9.12 -6.55
C PRO A 230 15.61 -8.92 -6.19
N LYS A 231 16.36 -8.13 -6.97
CA LYS A 231 17.79 -7.87 -6.74
C LYS A 231 18.02 -7.16 -5.41
N PHE A 232 17.21 -6.13 -5.11
CA PHE A 232 17.29 -5.42 -3.84
C PHE A 232 16.95 -6.32 -2.66
N LEU A 233 15.91 -7.13 -2.77
CA LEU A 233 15.49 -8.02 -1.70
C LEU A 233 16.53 -9.13 -1.46
N ASP A 234 17.11 -9.71 -2.52
CA ASP A 234 18.20 -10.68 -2.39
C ASP A 234 19.41 -10.07 -1.67
N TYR A 235 19.78 -8.84 -1.99
CA TYR A 235 20.80 -8.10 -1.27
C TYR A 235 20.45 -7.92 0.21
N GLY A 236 19.22 -7.52 0.51
CA GLY A 236 18.73 -7.34 1.89
C GLY A 236 18.81 -8.63 2.71
N PHE A 237 18.39 -9.75 2.13
CA PHE A 237 18.51 -11.06 2.81
C PHE A 237 19.96 -11.48 3.02
N ALA A 238 20.86 -11.18 2.09
CA ALA A 238 22.29 -11.45 2.27
C ALA A 238 22.87 -10.62 3.43
N MET A 239 22.48 -9.34 3.54
CA MET A 239 22.89 -8.47 4.65
C MET A 239 22.40 -8.99 6.00
N ALA A 240 21.13 -9.40 6.09
CA ALA A 240 20.56 -9.94 7.33
C ALA A 240 21.28 -11.22 7.79
N ARG A 241 21.55 -12.16 6.89
CA ARG A 241 22.29 -13.40 7.21
C ARG A 241 23.69 -13.13 7.75
N ASN A 242 24.38 -12.13 7.18
CA ASN A 242 25.72 -11.76 7.65
C ASN A 242 25.70 -11.16 9.07
N SER A 243 24.59 -10.50 9.44
CA SER A 243 24.42 -9.93 10.78
C SER A 243 24.13 -11.01 11.83
N ASP A 244 23.44 -12.09 11.46
CA ASP A 244 23.13 -13.22 12.37
C ASP A 244 24.34 -14.13 12.63
N GLY A 245 25.34 -14.10 11.76
CA GLY A 245 26.56 -14.93 11.85
C GLY A 245 27.68 -14.32 12.68
N ASN A 246 27.50 -13.14 13.25
CA ASN A 246 28.42 -12.46 14.14
C ASN A 246 27.87 -12.40 15.57
#